data_82acca57193444b066ab67c2b11e26ee
#
_entry.id   82acca57193444b066ab67c2b11e26ee
#
_cell.length_a   1.000
_cell.length_b   1.000
_cell.length_c   1.000
_cell.angle_alpha   90.00
_cell.angle_beta   90.00
_cell.angle_gamma   90.00
#
_symmetry.space_group_name_H-M   'P 1'
#
loop_
_entity.id
_entity.type
_entity.pdbx_description
1 polymer ?
#
loop_
_entity_poly.entity_id
_entity_poly.type
_entity_poly.pdbx_seq_one_letter_code
_entity_poly.pdbx_strand_id
1 'polypeptide(L)'
;MFLFICMTNLQLLIAKAIIEKERLNNVDLLFIGDAGNGKNVCYLNKIKPLCQHVSLEANVRKTSTFKTLKRTLYAKKIMMSYKKKYDVVFFANFHVPLIHHILSVISFDEIRTFDDGTNNINKKSVMYQDSSVPFSSKCFRRLMGRKYHKEDILKLDRVHYTLFPEKPNIIEKKEAITLICYNSVASGTSITKKILLGTVYSDAIDKKHEVLSLIQKVQCFIDDRKIDYYIPHPRELSYQFDNVENINSELIAEDIILEFLKQGLRLELYGFNTTAQI
;
A
#
# COMPACT_ATOMS: atom_id res chain seq x y z
N MET A 1 21.18 4.66 9.27
CA MET A 1 20.15 3.69 9.69
C MET A 1 18.81 4.10 9.17
N PHE A 2 18.01 3.16 8.66
CA PHE A 2 16.80 3.43 7.89
C PHE A 2 15.59 2.77 8.56
N LEU A 3 14.43 3.46 8.55
CA LEU A 3 13.17 2.89 9.01
C LEU A 3 12.15 2.91 7.88
N PHE A 4 11.59 1.76 7.55
CA PHE A 4 10.44 1.64 6.67
C PHE A 4 9.18 1.38 7.49
N ILE A 5 8.09 2.12 7.17
CA ILE A 5 6.78 1.93 7.78
C ILE A 5 5.78 1.60 6.66
N CYS A 6 5.32 0.36 6.63
CA CYS A 6 4.42 -0.18 5.61
C CYS A 6 3.09 -0.60 6.21
N MET A 7 2.02 -0.53 5.42
CA MET A 7 0.66 -0.89 5.82
C MET A 7 -0.04 -1.84 4.83
N THR A 8 0.56 -2.08 3.66
CA THR A 8 0.03 -2.99 2.63
C THR A 8 1.14 -3.83 2.02
N ASN A 9 0.78 -4.95 1.39
CA ASN A 9 1.75 -5.82 0.75
C ASN A 9 2.43 -5.17 -0.47
N LEU A 10 1.71 -4.32 -1.21
CA LEU A 10 2.31 -3.52 -2.28
C LEU A 10 3.39 -2.59 -1.72
N GLN A 11 3.14 -1.96 -0.56
CA GLN A 11 4.15 -1.13 0.10
C GLN A 11 5.39 -1.93 0.52
N LEU A 12 5.24 -3.20 0.93
CA LEU A 12 6.38 -4.08 1.22
C LEU A 12 7.19 -4.39 -0.05
N LEU A 13 6.53 -4.58 -1.20
CA LEU A 13 7.23 -4.75 -2.48
C LEU A 13 7.98 -3.50 -2.89
N ILE A 14 7.36 -2.33 -2.79
CA ILE A 14 8.02 -1.05 -3.09
C ILE A 14 9.19 -0.82 -2.13
N ALA A 15 9.01 -1.05 -0.83
CA ALA A 15 10.07 -0.92 0.16
C ALA A 15 11.26 -1.85 -0.18
N LYS A 16 10.98 -3.12 -0.54
CA LYS A 16 12.01 -4.06 -0.99
C LYS A 16 12.79 -3.51 -2.19
N ALA A 17 12.08 -3.04 -3.21
CA ALA A 17 12.69 -2.49 -4.42
C ALA A 17 13.55 -1.23 -4.10
N ILE A 18 13.11 -0.36 -3.18
CA ILE A 18 13.90 0.81 -2.74
C ILE A 18 15.16 0.35 -2.02
N ILE A 19 15.06 -0.60 -1.08
CA ILE A 19 16.20 -1.14 -0.33
C ILE A 19 17.27 -1.70 -1.30
N GLU A 20 16.83 -2.47 -2.29
CA GLU A 20 17.70 -3.08 -3.29
C GLU A 20 18.33 -2.04 -4.24
N LYS A 21 17.52 -1.08 -4.73
CA LYS A 21 17.96 0.00 -5.62
C LYS A 21 19.00 0.91 -4.95
N GLU A 22 18.70 1.36 -3.74
CA GLU A 22 19.57 2.27 -2.97
C GLU A 22 20.69 1.54 -2.22
N ARG A 23 20.72 0.19 -2.29
CA ARG A 23 21.67 -0.67 -1.58
C ARG A 23 21.74 -0.37 -0.08
N LEU A 24 20.56 -0.17 0.53
CA LEU A 24 20.46 0.21 1.93
C LEU A 24 20.85 -0.95 2.85
N ASN A 25 21.69 -0.64 3.83
CA ASN A 25 22.04 -1.53 4.92
C ASN A 25 21.52 -0.96 6.24
N ASN A 26 21.39 -1.78 7.28
CA ASN A 26 20.89 -1.35 8.59
C ASN A 26 19.45 -0.81 8.53
N VAL A 27 18.55 -1.60 7.96
CA VAL A 27 17.15 -1.29 7.76
C VAL A 27 16.29 -1.92 8.87
N ASP A 28 15.45 -1.11 9.51
CA ASP A 28 14.36 -1.57 10.35
C ASP A 28 13.03 -1.44 9.58
N LEU A 29 12.13 -2.40 9.77
CA LEU A 29 10.82 -2.44 9.13
C LEU A 29 9.71 -2.56 10.18
N LEU A 30 8.79 -1.63 10.16
CA LEU A 30 7.53 -1.69 10.88
C LEU A 30 6.39 -1.95 9.87
N PHE A 31 5.73 -3.09 10.00
CA PHE A 31 4.51 -3.37 9.25
C PHE A 31 3.29 -3.24 10.16
N ILE A 32 2.32 -2.42 9.75
CA ILE A 32 1.07 -2.20 10.49
C ILE A 32 -0.06 -2.89 9.74
N GLY A 33 -0.44 -4.09 10.18
CA GLY A 33 -1.39 -4.93 9.47
C GLY A 33 -2.00 -6.01 10.35
N ASP A 34 -2.71 -6.94 9.73
CA ASP A 34 -3.29 -8.10 10.39
C ASP A 34 -2.31 -9.27 10.36
N ALA A 35 -1.94 -9.76 11.53
CA ALA A 35 -1.07 -10.92 11.68
C ALA A 35 -1.74 -12.26 11.25
N GLY A 36 -3.06 -12.32 11.27
CA GLY A 36 -3.83 -13.49 10.82
C GLY A 36 -3.93 -13.61 9.29
N ASN A 37 -3.49 -12.61 8.55
CA ASN A 37 -3.52 -12.64 7.08
C ASN A 37 -2.25 -13.30 6.52
N GLY A 38 -2.38 -14.50 5.93
CA GLY A 38 -1.29 -15.27 5.33
C GLY A 38 -0.49 -14.47 4.28
N LYS A 39 -1.16 -13.64 3.47
CA LYS A 39 -0.49 -12.75 2.51
C LYS A 39 0.49 -11.81 3.21
N ASN A 40 0.11 -11.21 4.33
CA ASN A 40 1.00 -10.32 5.08
C ASN A 40 2.25 -11.03 5.56
N VAL A 41 2.09 -12.26 6.08
CA VAL A 41 3.20 -13.09 6.55
C VAL A 41 4.12 -13.46 5.37
N CYS A 42 3.54 -13.86 4.23
CA CYS A 42 4.29 -14.19 3.02
C CYS A 42 5.21 -13.02 2.58
N TYR A 43 4.64 -11.81 2.47
CA TYR A 43 5.39 -10.63 2.02
C TYR A 43 6.41 -10.13 3.04
N LEU A 44 6.10 -10.24 4.34
CA LEU A 44 7.08 -9.96 5.39
C LEU A 44 8.28 -10.91 5.32
N ASN A 45 8.06 -12.20 5.06
CA ASN A 45 9.14 -13.16 4.89
C ASN A 45 10.02 -12.87 3.66
N LYS A 46 9.45 -12.31 2.58
CA LYS A 46 10.22 -11.90 1.38
C LYS A 46 11.17 -10.72 1.66
N ILE A 47 10.80 -9.78 2.54
CA ILE A 47 11.62 -8.58 2.82
C ILE A 47 12.52 -8.75 4.05
N LYS A 48 12.17 -9.65 4.98
CA LYS A 48 12.88 -9.89 6.24
C LYS A 48 14.41 -10.09 6.08
N PRO A 49 14.91 -10.82 5.06
CA PRO A 49 16.37 -10.98 4.90
C PRO A 49 17.14 -9.68 4.63
N LEU A 50 16.45 -8.61 4.22
CA LEU A 50 17.03 -7.29 3.96
C LEU A 50 16.99 -6.36 5.18
N CYS A 51 16.36 -6.78 6.28
CA CYS A 51 16.11 -5.97 7.45
C CYS A 51 16.82 -6.53 8.69
N GLN A 52 17.31 -5.65 9.57
CA GLN A 52 17.88 -6.02 10.86
C GLN A 52 16.79 -6.31 11.90
N HIS A 53 15.72 -5.51 11.88
CA HIS A 53 14.59 -5.66 12.77
C HIS A 53 13.29 -5.56 11.97
N VAL A 54 12.35 -6.48 12.23
CA VAL A 54 11.02 -6.49 11.60
C VAL A 54 9.99 -6.72 12.68
N SER A 55 8.98 -5.85 12.76
CA SER A 55 7.79 -6.10 13.57
C SER A 55 6.51 -5.97 12.78
N LEU A 56 5.51 -6.72 13.20
CA LEU A 56 4.13 -6.69 12.71
C LEU A 56 3.23 -6.24 13.84
N GLU A 57 2.61 -5.07 13.66
CA GLU A 57 1.77 -4.44 14.66
C GLU A 57 0.32 -4.28 14.17
N ALA A 58 -0.62 -4.46 15.06
CA ALA A 58 -2.03 -4.34 14.70
C ALA A 58 -2.43 -2.89 14.40
N ASN A 59 -3.30 -2.70 13.39
CA ASN A 59 -3.84 -1.38 13.10
C ASN A 59 -4.95 -1.00 14.10
N VAL A 60 -4.68 -0.07 14.98
CA VAL A 60 -5.65 0.42 15.98
C VAL A 60 -6.64 1.39 15.33
N ARG A 61 -7.76 0.85 14.87
CA ARG A 61 -8.87 1.64 14.27
C ARG A 61 -9.85 2.22 15.29
N LYS A 62 -9.81 1.79 16.58
CA LYS A 62 -10.82 2.17 17.58
C LYS A 62 -10.89 3.68 17.84
N THR A 63 -12.10 4.20 17.72
CA THR A 63 -12.44 5.60 18.00
C THR A 63 -12.77 5.77 19.48
N SER A 64 -12.12 6.71 20.18
CA SER A 64 -12.46 7.09 21.54
C SER A 64 -12.20 8.57 21.76
N THR A 65 -12.78 9.12 22.81
CA THR A 65 -12.69 10.54 23.16
C THR A 65 -11.26 11.06 23.29
N PHE A 66 -10.30 10.21 23.70
CA PHE A 66 -8.87 10.55 23.84
C PHE A 66 -7.99 9.96 22.72
N LYS A 67 -8.48 9.99 21.47
CA LYS A 67 -7.79 9.36 20.32
C LYS A 67 -6.32 9.76 20.19
N THR A 68 -6.01 11.04 20.33
CA THR A 68 -4.65 11.56 20.12
C THR A 68 -3.70 11.02 21.16
N LEU A 69 -4.04 11.10 22.43
CA LEU A 69 -3.19 10.60 23.53
C LEU A 69 -2.99 9.07 23.43
N LYS A 70 -4.06 8.31 23.19
CA LYS A 70 -3.98 6.85 23.04
C LYS A 70 -3.09 6.44 21.88
N ARG A 71 -3.17 7.14 20.74
CA ARG A 71 -2.30 6.90 19.59
C ARG A 71 -0.85 7.25 19.89
N THR A 72 -0.58 8.33 20.63
CA THR A 72 0.77 8.69 21.05
C THR A 72 1.37 7.61 21.97
N LEU A 73 0.60 7.13 22.95
CA LEU A 73 1.03 6.05 23.82
C LEU A 73 1.27 4.74 23.06
N TYR A 74 0.39 4.42 22.13
CA TYR A 74 0.55 3.26 21.25
C TYR A 74 1.79 3.38 20.36
N ALA A 75 2.01 4.54 19.74
CA ALA A 75 3.22 4.79 18.97
C ALA A 75 4.49 4.66 19.82
N LYS A 76 4.50 5.19 21.05
CA LYS A 76 5.60 5.01 22.01
C LYS A 76 5.83 3.53 22.30
N LYS A 77 4.77 2.76 22.57
CA LYS A 77 4.86 1.32 22.84
C LYS A 77 5.50 0.57 21.67
N ILE A 78 5.00 0.78 20.45
CA ILE A 78 5.58 0.16 19.24
C ILE A 78 7.06 0.51 19.11
N MET A 79 7.40 1.78 19.24
CA MET A 79 8.76 2.26 19.02
C MET A 79 9.74 1.96 20.16
N MET A 80 9.31 1.29 21.24
CA MET A 80 10.21 0.87 22.33
C MET A 80 11.25 -0.18 21.87
N SER A 81 10.90 -1.04 20.92
CA SER A 81 11.80 -2.04 20.34
C SER A 81 12.68 -1.51 19.20
N TYR A 82 12.47 -0.26 18.79
CA TYR A 82 13.15 0.40 17.69
C TYR A 82 14.22 1.39 18.16
N LYS A 83 15.08 1.83 17.26
CA LYS A 83 16.05 2.88 17.54
C LYS A 83 15.33 4.22 17.79
N LYS A 84 15.95 5.06 18.60
CA LYS A 84 15.40 6.40 18.87
C LYS A 84 15.70 7.40 17.75
N LYS A 85 16.74 7.17 16.95
CA LYS A 85 17.15 8.03 15.84
C LYS A 85 17.38 7.22 14.57
N TYR A 86 16.89 7.76 13.43
CA TYR A 86 17.09 7.27 12.08
C TYR A 86 17.66 8.39 11.20
N ASP A 87 18.47 8.03 10.22
CA ASP A 87 18.92 8.98 9.19
C ASP A 87 17.76 9.29 8.26
N VAL A 88 17.07 8.27 7.77
CA VAL A 88 15.89 8.42 6.89
C VAL A 88 14.75 7.54 7.35
N VAL A 89 13.52 8.08 7.32
CA VAL A 89 12.28 7.35 7.53
C VAL A 89 11.48 7.31 6.22
N PHE A 90 11.12 6.10 5.79
CA PHE A 90 10.37 5.85 4.55
C PHE A 90 8.95 5.38 4.88
N PHE A 91 7.94 5.95 4.23
CA PHE A 91 6.54 5.53 4.36
C PHE A 91 5.68 6.02 3.19
N ALA A 92 4.51 5.39 2.98
CA ALA A 92 3.58 5.74 1.91
C ALA A 92 2.42 6.62 2.40
N ASN A 93 1.86 6.30 3.54
CA ASN A 93 0.57 6.81 4.01
C ASN A 93 0.69 8.11 4.82
N PHE A 94 1.23 9.17 4.22
CA PHE A 94 1.44 10.45 4.91
C PHE A 94 0.16 11.15 5.41
N HIS A 95 -1.03 10.67 5.04
CA HIS A 95 -2.32 11.14 5.55
C HIS A 95 -2.78 10.40 6.83
N VAL A 96 -2.16 9.26 7.16
CA VAL A 96 -2.59 8.38 8.27
C VAL A 96 -2.11 8.92 9.61
N PRO A 97 -3.03 9.21 10.58
CA PRO A 97 -2.65 9.79 11.86
C PRO A 97 -1.66 8.96 12.68
N LEU A 98 -1.65 7.63 12.57
CA LEU A 98 -0.71 6.79 13.31
C LEU A 98 0.74 7.05 12.87
N ILE A 99 0.98 7.25 11.56
CA ILE A 99 2.29 7.64 11.03
C ILE A 99 2.74 8.95 11.68
N HIS A 100 1.85 9.95 11.79
CA HIS A 100 2.17 11.23 12.43
C HIS A 100 2.59 11.06 13.91
N HIS A 101 1.95 10.12 14.64
CA HIS A 101 2.33 9.84 16.03
C HIS A 101 3.67 9.09 16.11
N ILE A 102 3.94 8.15 15.20
CA ILE A 102 5.23 7.45 15.14
C ILE A 102 6.36 8.46 14.88
N LEU A 103 6.23 9.30 13.86
CA LEU A 103 7.20 10.36 13.58
C LEU A 103 7.38 11.33 14.76
N SER A 104 6.37 11.50 15.60
CA SER A 104 6.44 12.40 16.76
C SER A 104 7.20 11.81 17.97
N VAL A 105 7.46 10.52 17.99
CA VAL A 105 8.13 9.82 19.11
C VAL A 105 9.53 9.33 18.79
N ILE A 106 9.96 9.44 17.54
CA ILE A 106 11.32 9.16 17.07
C ILE A 106 12.02 10.43 16.62
N SER A 107 13.34 10.37 16.46
CA SER A 107 14.13 11.40 15.78
C SER A 107 14.55 10.89 14.41
N PHE A 108 14.61 11.78 13.44
CA PHE A 108 15.07 11.47 12.09
C PHE A 108 15.69 12.72 11.44
N ASP A 109 16.57 12.50 10.50
CA ASP A 109 17.23 13.59 9.78
C ASP A 109 16.46 13.91 8.49
N GLU A 110 15.85 12.88 7.84
CA GLU A 110 15.14 13.02 6.57
C GLU A 110 13.89 12.15 6.49
N ILE A 111 12.90 12.61 5.74
CA ILE A 111 11.73 11.83 5.33
C ILE A 111 11.79 11.60 3.83
N ARG A 112 11.49 10.38 3.40
CA ARG A 112 11.21 10.01 2.02
C ARG A 112 9.93 9.23 1.95
N THR A 113 9.11 9.52 0.96
CA THR A 113 7.85 8.81 0.77
C THR A 113 7.87 7.93 -0.47
N PHE A 114 6.88 7.05 -0.57
CA PHE A 114 6.68 6.22 -1.76
C PHE A 114 5.20 5.96 -2.00
N ASP A 115 4.86 5.42 -3.16
CA ASP A 115 3.49 5.23 -3.60
C ASP A 115 2.67 4.30 -2.67
N ASP A 116 1.39 4.66 -2.50
CA ASP A 116 0.33 3.79 -1.99
C ASP A 116 -0.65 3.47 -3.14
N GLY A 117 -0.15 2.71 -4.10
CA GLY A 117 -0.85 2.49 -5.36
C GLY A 117 -1.04 3.79 -6.15
N THR A 118 -2.24 4.03 -6.68
CA THR A 118 -2.58 5.23 -7.46
C THR A 118 -3.05 6.42 -6.62
N ASN A 119 -3.06 6.32 -5.29
CA ASN A 119 -3.57 7.38 -4.42
C ASN A 119 -2.81 8.69 -4.57
N ASN A 120 -1.51 8.62 -4.84
CA ASN A 120 -0.62 9.77 -4.98
C ASN A 120 -0.83 10.55 -6.30
N ILE A 121 -1.36 9.90 -7.33
CA ILE A 121 -1.59 10.48 -8.65
C ILE A 121 -3.07 10.80 -8.92
N ASN A 122 -3.98 10.23 -8.13
CA ASN A 122 -5.42 10.46 -8.27
C ASN A 122 -5.84 11.69 -7.45
N LYS A 123 -6.14 12.80 -8.12
CA LYS A 123 -6.57 14.06 -7.49
C LYS A 123 -7.84 13.94 -6.63
N LYS A 124 -8.66 12.90 -6.82
CA LYS A 124 -9.86 12.63 -6.01
C LYS A 124 -9.56 11.82 -4.75
N SER A 125 -8.33 11.31 -4.59
CA SER A 125 -7.97 10.50 -3.43
C SER A 125 -7.94 11.29 -2.13
N VAL A 126 -8.00 10.59 -1.01
CA VAL A 126 -7.87 11.18 0.34
C VAL A 126 -6.54 11.90 0.55
N MET A 127 -5.53 11.60 -0.26
CA MET A 127 -4.23 12.27 -0.21
C MET A 127 -4.29 13.71 -0.70
N TYR A 128 -5.20 14.03 -1.63
CA TYR A 128 -5.40 15.40 -2.13
C TYR A 128 -6.43 16.19 -1.35
N GLN A 129 -7.28 15.53 -0.56
CA GLN A 129 -8.29 16.23 0.22
C GLN A 129 -7.62 17.19 1.21
N ASP A 130 -8.14 18.39 1.28
CA ASP A 130 -7.72 19.39 2.27
C ASP A 130 -8.03 18.85 3.67
N SER A 131 -7.00 18.70 4.47
CA SER A 131 -7.09 18.28 5.86
C SER A 131 -6.66 19.41 6.80
N SER A 132 -6.82 20.66 6.35
CA SER A 132 -6.44 21.83 7.15
C SER A 132 -7.09 21.75 8.55
N VAL A 133 -6.23 21.75 9.55
CA VAL A 133 -6.64 21.66 10.95
C VAL A 133 -6.51 23.05 11.55
N PRO A 134 -7.56 23.58 12.22
CA PRO A 134 -7.49 24.86 12.91
C PRO A 134 -6.27 24.95 13.83
N PHE A 135 -5.65 26.12 13.90
CA PHE A 135 -4.41 26.33 14.68
C PHE A 135 -4.54 25.89 16.14
N SER A 136 -5.67 26.24 16.79
CA SER A 136 -5.97 25.80 18.16
C SER A 136 -5.96 24.27 18.31
N SER A 137 -6.54 23.56 17.33
CA SER A 137 -6.52 22.08 17.31
C SER A 137 -5.13 21.53 17.09
N LYS A 138 -4.28 22.20 16.27
CA LYS A 138 -2.87 21.80 16.09
C LYS A 138 -2.11 21.94 17.40
N CYS A 139 -2.27 23.08 18.11
CA CYS A 139 -1.66 23.30 19.43
C CYS A 139 -2.09 22.24 20.45
N PHE A 140 -3.39 21.94 20.55
CA PHE A 140 -3.89 20.90 21.43
C PHE A 140 -3.33 19.52 21.11
N ARG A 141 -3.29 19.14 19.81
CA ARG A 141 -2.71 17.86 19.39
C ARG A 141 -1.21 17.78 19.68
N ARG A 142 -0.50 18.91 19.58
CA ARG A 142 0.94 18.98 19.92
C ARG A 142 1.18 18.76 21.41
N LEU A 143 0.36 19.35 22.28
CA LEU A 143 0.37 19.07 23.73
C LEU A 143 0.11 17.59 24.03
N MET A 144 -0.75 16.92 23.26
CA MET A 144 -1.02 15.50 23.35
C MET A 144 0.04 14.62 22.66
N GLY A 145 1.18 15.20 22.25
CA GLY A 145 2.31 14.49 21.71
C GLY A 145 2.33 14.25 20.19
N ARG A 146 1.38 14.85 19.43
CA ARG A 146 1.40 14.79 17.96
C ARG A 146 2.03 16.05 17.38
N LYS A 147 3.29 15.94 16.95
CA LYS A 147 4.08 17.07 16.41
C LYS A 147 3.80 17.32 14.93
N TYR A 148 3.59 16.25 14.15
CA TYR A 148 3.48 16.30 12.69
C TYR A 148 2.03 16.12 12.22
N HIS A 149 1.72 16.80 11.12
CA HIS A 149 0.48 16.69 10.35
C HIS A 149 0.83 16.46 8.89
N LYS A 150 -0.14 16.18 8.04
CA LYS A 150 0.07 15.92 6.61
C LYS A 150 0.86 17.05 5.93
N GLU A 151 0.50 18.31 6.18
CA GLU A 151 1.15 19.48 5.57
C GLU A 151 2.63 19.60 5.99
N ASP A 152 2.95 19.22 7.25
CA ASP A 152 4.34 19.24 7.74
C ASP A 152 5.17 18.17 7.03
N ILE A 153 4.58 16.99 6.83
CA ILE A 153 5.24 15.87 6.13
C ILE A 153 5.53 16.24 4.68
N LEU A 154 4.54 16.80 3.96
CA LEU A 154 4.72 17.20 2.56
C LEU A 154 5.82 18.25 2.38
N LYS A 155 6.03 19.12 3.39
CA LYS A 155 7.13 20.10 3.39
C LYS A 155 8.51 19.49 3.70
N LEU A 156 8.52 18.43 4.50
CA LEU A 156 9.76 17.76 4.94
C LEU A 156 10.20 16.67 3.96
N ASP A 157 9.30 16.17 3.12
CA ASP A 157 9.60 15.10 2.18
C ASP A 157 10.64 15.55 1.15
N ARG A 158 11.70 14.75 1.05
CA ARG A 158 12.83 15.07 0.17
C ARG A 158 12.72 14.40 -1.18
N VAL A 159 12.21 13.18 -1.23
CA VAL A 159 12.07 12.37 -2.44
C VAL A 159 10.88 11.44 -2.29
N HIS A 160 10.08 11.37 -3.34
CA HIS A 160 8.98 10.43 -3.46
C HIS A 160 9.29 9.36 -4.49
N TYR A 161 9.37 8.09 -4.06
CA TYR A 161 9.57 6.97 -4.98
C TYR A 161 8.24 6.55 -5.60
N THR A 162 8.17 6.56 -6.92
CA THR A 162 6.91 6.31 -7.65
C THR A 162 7.04 5.26 -8.73
N LEU A 163 5.98 4.45 -8.85
CA LEU A 163 5.77 3.52 -9.98
C LEU A 163 5.34 4.26 -11.26
N PHE A 164 4.92 5.54 -11.13
CA PHE A 164 4.33 6.34 -12.19
C PHE A 164 5.10 7.64 -12.41
N PRO A 165 6.38 7.58 -12.83
CA PRO A 165 7.23 8.76 -12.95
C PRO A 165 6.68 9.82 -13.92
N GLU A 166 5.93 9.39 -14.96
CA GLU A 166 5.35 10.26 -15.98
C GLU A 166 4.02 10.91 -15.56
N LYS A 167 3.42 10.46 -14.46
CA LYS A 167 2.13 11.01 -14.00
C LYS A 167 2.36 12.18 -13.04
N PRO A 168 1.48 13.22 -13.07
CA PRO A 168 1.44 14.22 -12.01
C PRO A 168 1.27 13.56 -10.64
N ASN A 169 2.01 14.05 -9.64
CA ASN A 169 1.97 13.52 -8.28
C ASN A 169 1.78 14.66 -7.28
N ILE A 170 1.26 14.35 -6.09
CA ILE A 170 1.13 15.33 -5.01
C ILE A 170 2.49 15.83 -4.50
N ILE A 171 3.55 15.04 -4.73
CA ILE A 171 4.93 15.40 -4.42
C ILE A 171 5.69 15.60 -5.74
N GLU A 172 6.30 16.77 -5.89
CA GLU A 172 6.95 17.16 -7.15
C GLU A 172 8.26 16.42 -7.39
N LYS A 173 9.10 16.30 -6.34
CA LYS A 173 10.41 15.64 -6.45
C LYS A 173 10.26 14.14 -6.43
N LYS A 174 10.23 13.53 -7.60
CA LYS A 174 9.99 12.11 -7.80
C LYS A 174 11.25 11.35 -8.21
N GLU A 175 11.28 10.09 -7.82
CA GLU A 175 12.24 9.11 -8.29
C GLU A 175 11.53 7.83 -8.73
N ALA A 176 11.83 7.37 -9.94
CA ALA A 176 11.20 6.17 -10.49
C ALA A 176 11.64 4.91 -9.73
N ILE A 177 10.69 4.05 -9.41
CA ILE A 177 10.93 2.71 -8.91
C ILE A 177 10.21 1.70 -9.80
N THR A 178 10.86 0.57 -10.05
CA THR A 178 10.31 -0.52 -10.88
C THR A 178 10.20 -1.78 -10.02
N LEU A 179 9.03 -2.38 -9.99
CA LEU A 179 8.80 -3.67 -9.33
C LEU A 179 9.16 -4.85 -10.25
N ILE A 180 9.18 -4.59 -11.55
CA ILE A 180 9.32 -5.59 -12.62
C ILE A 180 10.59 -5.31 -13.41
N CYS A 181 11.52 -6.25 -13.43
CA CYS A 181 12.58 -6.24 -14.42
C CYS A 181 12.08 -6.96 -15.68
N TYR A 182 11.67 -6.23 -16.72
CA TYR A 182 11.18 -6.77 -17.99
C TYR A 182 12.19 -7.67 -18.74
N ASN A 183 13.45 -7.68 -18.34
CA ASN A 183 14.49 -8.50 -18.96
C ASN A 183 14.28 -10.02 -18.84
N SER A 184 13.25 -10.44 -18.09
CA SER A 184 12.91 -11.86 -17.90
C SER A 184 11.60 -12.29 -18.58
N VAL A 185 10.96 -11.41 -19.36
CA VAL A 185 9.76 -11.80 -20.11
C VAL A 185 10.22 -12.61 -21.33
N ALA A 186 9.90 -13.88 -21.35
CA ALA A 186 10.17 -14.75 -22.50
C ALA A 186 9.49 -14.16 -23.75
N SER A 187 10.25 -14.04 -24.84
CA SER A 187 9.72 -13.57 -26.11
C SER A 187 8.71 -14.59 -26.65
N GLY A 188 7.44 -14.24 -26.51
CA GLY A 188 6.42 -14.61 -27.46
C GLY A 188 5.78 -15.99 -27.43
N THR A 189 4.84 -16.22 -26.50
CA THR A 189 3.68 -17.05 -26.89
C THR A 189 2.59 -16.12 -27.46
N SER A 190 1.89 -16.58 -28.50
CA SER A 190 0.74 -15.86 -29.09
C SER A 190 -0.53 -15.97 -28.22
N ILE A 191 -0.42 -16.59 -27.05
CA ILE A 191 -1.58 -16.86 -26.16
C ILE A 191 -1.85 -15.64 -25.31
N THR A 192 -3.02 -15.04 -25.51
CA THR A 192 -3.53 -13.96 -24.68
C THR A 192 -4.48 -14.52 -23.64
N LYS A 193 -4.28 -14.13 -22.37
CA LYS A 193 -5.14 -14.46 -21.24
C LYS A 193 -5.83 -13.22 -20.71
N LYS A 194 -7.11 -13.35 -20.39
CA LYS A 194 -7.95 -12.28 -19.86
C LYS A 194 -8.13 -12.45 -18.35
N ILE A 195 -7.76 -11.42 -17.61
CA ILE A 195 -7.78 -11.46 -16.15
C ILE A 195 -8.71 -10.36 -15.65
N LEU A 196 -9.68 -10.71 -14.80
CA LEU A 196 -10.49 -9.76 -14.06
C LEU A 196 -9.94 -9.61 -12.65
N LEU A 197 -9.58 -8.39 -12.29
CA LEU A 197 -9.12 -8.02 -10.95
C LEU A 197 -10.32 -7.61 -10.09
N GLY A 198 -10.54 -8.35 -9.02
CA GLY A 198 -11.61 -8.09 -8.06
C GLY A 198 -11.43 -6.79 -7.30
N THR A 199 -12.53 -6.28 -6.77
CA THR A 199 -12.57 -5.12 -5.87
C THR A 199 -13.37 -5.47 -4.62
N VAL A 200 -13.41 -4.57 -3.64
CA VAL A 200 -14.37 -4.67 -2.54
C VAL A 200 -15.71 -4.12 -3.04
N TYR A 201 -16.62 -5.02 -3.39
CA TYR A 201 -17.87 -4.66 -4.05
C TYR A 201 -18.74 -3.73 -3.20
N SER A 202 -18.73 -3.91 -1.88
CA SER A 202 -19.43 -3.02 -0.94
C SER A 202 -18.86 -1.61 -0.87
N ASP A 203 -17.58 -1.42 -1.24
CA ASP A 203 -16.94 -0.11 -1.28
C ASP A 203 -17.16 0.59 -2.64
N ALA A 204 -17.56 -0.17 -3.66
CA ALA A 204 -17.77 0.32 -5.03
C ALA A 204 -19.16 0.93 -5.24
N ILE A 205 -20.08 0.74 -4.30
CA ILE A 205 -21.48 1.20 -4.38
C ILE A 205 -21.90 1.87 -3.08
N ASP A 206 -22.56 3.03 -3.18
CA ASP A 206 -23.09 3.75 -2.03
C ASP A 206 -24.23 3.00 -1.31
N LYS A 207 -25.01 2.20 -2.03
CA LYS A 207 -26.16 1.50 -1.52
C LYS A 207 -25.90 0.01 -1.39
N LYS A 208 -25.73 -0.47 -0.17
CA LYS A 208 -25.42 -1.88 0.15
C LYS A 208 -26.36 -2.91 -0.48
N HIS A 209 -27.65 -2.57 -0.68
CA HIS A 209 -28.62 -3.50 -1.31
C HIS A 209 -28.40 -3.70 -2.82
N GLU A 210 -27.60 -2.87 -3.46
CA GLU A 210 -27.27 -2.97 -4.89
C GLU A 210 -26.04 -3.87 -5.15
N VAL A 211 -25.35 -4.34 -4.10
CA VAL A 211 -24.14 -5.18 -4.23
C VAL A 211 -24.43 -6.47 -5.01
N LEU A 212 -25.55 -7.15 -4.72
CA LEU A 212 -25.93 -8.37 -5.45
C LEU A 212 -26.16 -8.11 -6.94
N SER A 213 -26.80 -6.99 -7.27
CA SER A 213 -26.97 -6.57 -8.67
C SER A 213 -25.64 -6.30 -9.37
N LEU A 214 -24.67 -5.72 -8.65
CA LEU A 214 -23.31 -5.53 -9.18
C LEU A 214 -22.62 -6.88 -9.43
N ILE A 215 -22.71 -7.82 -8.48
CA ILE A 215 -22.14 -9.17 -8.62
C ILE A 215 -22.72 -9.88 -9.85
N GLN A 216 -24.03 -9.80 -10.08
CA GLN A 216 -24.66 -10.36 -11.28
C GLN A 216 -24.13 -9.72 -12.56
N LYS A 217 -23.95 -8.39 -12.60
CA LYS A 217 -23.34 -7.69 -13.74
C LYS A 217 -21.91 -8.12 -13.97
N VAL A 218 -21.14 -8.36 -12.91
CA VAL A 218 -19.77 -8.87 -13.01
C VAL A 218 -19.77 -10.28 -13.60
N GLN A 219 -20.70 -11.17 -13.19
CA GLN A 219 -20.84 -12.49 -13.79
C GLN A 219 -21.16 -12.39 -15.30
N CYS A 220 -22.15 -11.57 -15.67
CA CYS A 220 -22.45 -11.34 -17.11
C CYS A 220 -21.22 -10.83 -17.89
N PHE A 221 -20.44 -9.91 -17.29
CA PHE A 221 -19.22 -9.42 -17.91
C PHE A 221 -18.17 -10.53 -18.10
N ILE A 222 -18.00 -11.42 -17.13
CA ILE A 222 -17.11 -12.59 -17.21
C ILE A 222 -17.52 -13.48 -18.39
N ASP A 223 -18.81 -13.80 -18.49
CA ASP A 223 -19.34 -14.66 -19.54
C ASP A 223 -19.22 -14.02 -20.93
N ASP A 224 -19.60 -12.74 -21.06
CA ASP A 224 -19.55 -12.00 -22.34
C ASP A 224 -18.12 -11.81 -22.86
N ARG A 225 -17.18 -11.51 -21.95
CA ARG A 225 -15.78 -11.27 -22.32
C ARG A 225 -14.93 -12.52 -22.37
N LYS A 226 -15.48 -13.66 -21.91
CA LYS A 226 -14.76 -14.92 -21.77
C LYS A 226 -13.49 -14.72 -20.97
N ILE A 227 -13.63 -14.26 -19.73
CA ILE A 227 -12.51 -14.03 -18.80
C ILE A 227 -11.93 -15.41 -18.42
N ASP A 228 -10.60 -15.55 -18.53
CA ASP A 228 -9.91 -16.78 -18.16
C ASP A 228 -9.71 -16.88 -16.63
N TYR A 229 -9.31 -15.79 -15.97
CA TYR A 229 -8.96 -15.77 -14.56
C TYR A 229 -9.64 -14.64 -13.80
N TYR A 230 -10.10 -14.95 -12.59
CA TYR A 230 -10.55 -13.96 -11.62
C TYR A 230 -9.58 -13.95 -10.42
N ILE A 231 -8.99 -12.77 -10.13
CA ILE A 231 -8.13 -12.56 -8.97
C ILE A 231 -8.91 -11.75 -7.94
N PRO A 232 -9.36 -12.33 -6.82
CA PRO A 232 -10.16 -11.63 -5.82
C PRO A 232 -9.34 -10.57 -5.09
N HIS A 233 -10.01 -9.48 -4.68
CA HIS A 233 -9.39 -8.49 -3.82
C HIS A 233 -9.10 -9.11 -2.42
N PRO A 234 -7.95 -8.81 -1.77
CA PRO A 234 -7.57 -9.44 -0.49
C PRO A 234 -8.58 -9.27 0.66
N ARG A 235 -9.45 -8.26 0.60
CA ARG A 235 -10.52 -8.01 1.59
C ARG A 235 -11.89 -8.53 1.15
N GLU A 236 -12.00 -9.14 -0.03
CA GLU A 236 -13.25 -9.62 -0.60
C GLU A 236 -13.06 -11.02 -1.18
N LEU A 237 -13.16 -12.02 -0.31
CA LEU A 237 -12.96 -13.43 -0.65
C LEU A 237 -14.29 -14.20 -0.70
N SER A 238 -15.41 -13.50 -0.46
CA SER A 238 -16.73 -14.14 -0.30
C SER A 238 -17.36 -14.55 -1.63
N TYR A 239 -16.90 -13.93 -2.73
CA TYR A 239 -17.49 -14.15 -4.06
C TYR A 239 -16.58 -15.00 -4.93
N GLN A 240 -17.18 -16.05 -5.47
CA GLN A 240 -16.63 -16.86 -6.56
C GLN A 240 -17.54 -16.72 -7.74
N PHE A 241 -16.96 -16.72 -8.93
CA PHE A 241 -17.70 -16.59 -10.18
C PHE A 241 -17.64 -17.89 -10.98
N ASP A 242 -18.71 -18.16 -11.72
CA ASP A 242 -18.80 -19.30 -12.62
C ASP A 242 -18.07 -19.01 -13.95
N ASN A 243 -17.75 -20.08 -14.69
CA ASN A 243 -17.10 -20.02 -16.01
C ASN A 243 -15.77 -19.27 -16.05
N VAL A 244 -15.08 -19.15 -14.92
CA VAL A 244 -13.79 -18.49 -14.76
C VAL A 244 -12.95 -19.21 -13.71
N GLU A 245 -11.65 -19.30 -13.91
CA GLU A 245 -10.76 -19.83 -12.87
C GLU A 245 -10.56 -18.79 -11.74
N ASN A 246 -11.11 -19.08 -10.56
CA ASN A 246 -10.97 -18.23 -9.38
C ASN A 246 -9.61 -18.48 -8.71
N ILE A 247 -8.67 -17.54 -8.81
CA ILE A 247 -7.31 -17.69 -8.28
C ILE A 247 -7.27 -17.40 -6.79
N ASN A 248 -7.15 -18.46 -5.98
CA ASN A 248 -6.88 -18.37 -4.56
C ASN A 248 -5.38 -18.52 -4.30
N SER A 249 -4.68 -17.42 -4.02
CA SER A 249 -3.23 -17.41 -3.81
C SER A 249 -2.85 -16.53 -2.62
N GLU A 250 -1.73 -16.85 -1.97
CA GLU A 250 -1.11 -15.98 -0.98
C GLU A 250 -0.38 -14.79 -1.62
N LEU A 251 -0.22 -14.80 -2.95
CA LEU A 251 0.36 -13.69 -3.69
C LEU A 251 -0.68 -12.58 -3.89
N ILE A 252 -0.20 -11.34 -3.99
CA ILE A 252 -1.00 -10.21 -4.47
C ILE A 252 -1.13 -10.26 -5.99
N ALA A 253 -2.10 -9.53 -6.53
CA ALA A 253 -2.40 -9.57 -7.96
C ALA A 253 -1.19 -9.19 -8.83
N GLU A 254 -0.39 -8.24 -8.38
CA GLU A 254 0.84 -7.80 -9.04
C GLU A 254 1.83 -8.95 -9.26
N ASP A 255 2.09 -9.77 -8.22
CA ASP A 255 2.99 -10.92 -8.33
C ASP A 255 2.41 -12.03 -9.22
N ILE A 256 1.08 -12.28 -9.14
CA ILE A 256 0.40 -13.26 -9.99
C ILE A 256 0.51 -12.86 -11.47
N ILE A 257 0.27 -11.58 -11.77
CA ILE A 257 0.43 -11.03 -13.11
C ILE A 257 1.88 -11.22 -13.60
N LEU A 258 2.84 -10.96 -12.74
CA LEU A 258 4.25 -11.17 -13.06
C LEU A 258 4.59 -12.60 -13.38
N GLU A 259 4.04 -13.57 -12.65
CA GLU A 259 4.25 -14.99 -12.92
C GLU A 259 3.70 -15.38 -14.30
N PHE A 260 2.53 -14.90 -14.68
CA PHE A 260 1.99 -15.12 -16.03
C PHE A 260 2.85 -14.47 -17.12
N LEU A 261 3.33 -13.26 -16.91
CA LEU A 261 4.23 -12.58 -17.86
C LEU A 261 5.56 -13.33 -18.01
N LYS A 262 6.12 -13.87 -16.92
CA LYS A 262 7.34 -14.72 -16.97
C LYS A 262 7.14 -16.01 -17.74
N GLN A 263 5.91 -16.55 -17.77
CA GLN A 263 5.55 -17.69 -18.60
C GLN A 263 5.39 -17.34 -20.09
N GLY A 264 5.59 -16.08 -20.46
CA GLY A 264 5.48 -15.61 -21.83
C GLY A 264 4.05 -15.33 -22.29
N LEU A 265 3.07 -15.32 -21.39
CA LEU A 265 1.68 -15.02 -21.74
C LEU A 265 1.48 -13.53 -22.01
N ARG A 266 0.60 -13.20 -22.97
CA ARG A 266 0.04 -11.86 -23.12
C ARG A 266 -1.17 -11.73 -22.21
N LEU A 267 -1.34 -10.58 -21.56
CA LEU A 267 -2.42 -10.37 -20.61
C LEU A 267 -3.31 -9.19 -21.02
N GLU A 268 -4.62 -9.41 -20.95
CA GLU A 268 -5.64 -8.36 -20.98
C GLU A 268 -6.19 -8.22 -19.57
N LEU A 269 -5.95 -7.08 -18.92
CA LEU A 269 -6.36 -6.83 -17.55
C LEU A 269 -7.64 -6.01 -17.52
N TYR A 270 -8.61 -6.47 -16.76
CA TYR A 270 -9.87 -5.78 -16.49
C TYR A 270 -9.99 -5.53 -14.99
N GLY A 271 -10.44 -4.33 -14.59
CA GLY A 271 -10.63 -4.01 -13.18
C GLY A 271 -10.79 -2.53 -12.91
N PHE A 272 -11.15 -2.21 -11.66
CA PHE A 272 -11.37 -0.84 -11.17
C PHE A 272 -10.33 -0.43 -10.14
N ASN A 273 -9.26 -1.20 -9.99
CA ASN A 273 -8.25 -1.00 -8.96
C ASN A 273 -6.90 -0.55 -9.52
N THR A 274 -5.97 -0.27 -8.62
CA THR A 274 -4.63 0.21 -8.93
C THR A 274 -3.82 -0.79 -9.77
N THR A 275 -3.96 -2.07 -9.47
CA THR A 275 -3.20 -3.15 -10.11
C THR A 275 -3.41 -3.21 -11.63
N ALA A 276 -4.59 -2.82 -12.12
CA ALA A 276 -4.87 -2.76 -13.55
C ALA A 276 -4.11 -1.63 -14.28
N GLN A 277 -3.45 -0.73 -13.53
CA GLN A 277 -2.73 0.44 -14.06
C GLN A 277 -1.20 0.33 -13.93
N ILE A 278 -0.71 -0.65 -13.18
CA ILE A 278 0.71 -0.98 -13.04
C ILE A 278 1.15 -1.91 -14.16
#